data_70f25f8f3a6d288300276d65b7dbe75d
#
_entry.id   70f25f8f3a6d288300276d65b7dbe75d
#
_cell.length_a   1.000
_cell.length_b   1.000
_cell.length_c   1.000
_cell.angle_alpha   90.00
_cell.angle_beta   90.00
_cell.angle_gamma   90.00
#
_symmetry.space_group_name_H-M   'P 1'
#
loop_
_entity.id
_entity.type
_entity.pdbx_description
1 polymer ?
#
loop_
_entity_poly.entity_id
_entity_poly.type
_entity_poly.pdbx_seq_one_letter_code
_entity_poly.pdbx_strand_id
1 'polypeptide(L)'
;MKRVARQKTAVSTAKPVSIGKRLKRSGSLYLLMLPSLVIMFLFTYIPMYGVSIAFKDFTPSQGIMGSSWAGLKYFRQYFNSYQFWITIKNTLVISLYSIVVTFPLPIALALMCNQMARKGFKKFFQVSTYLPHFISTVVMCGMIILFLSPSQGIIAKLLSFVGITLPNLMGQPSAFSSIYVWTEAWQ
;
A
#
# COMPACT_ATOMS: atom_id res chain seq x y z
N MET A 1 -1.28 -60.49 -21.96
CA MET A 1 -0.27 -59.87 -21.10
C MET A 1 0.53 -58.85 -21.91
N LYS A 2 0.18 -57.52 -21.85
CA LYS A 2 0.91 -56.48 -22.56
C LYS A 2 1.93 -55.86 -21.56
N ARG A 3 3.24 -55.98 -21.89
CA ARG A 3 4.33 -55.36 -21.13
C ARG A 3 4.26 -53.84 -21.32
N VAL A 4 4.01 -53.10 -20.23
CA VAL A 4 4.11 -51.66 -20.18
C VAL A 4 5.60 -51.33 -20.14
N ALA A 5 6.13 -50.77 -21.21
CA ALA A 5 7.49 -50.27 -21.28
C ALA A 5 7.64 -49.01 -20.41
N ARG A 6 8.41 -49.10 -19.37
CA ARG A 6 8.77 -48.02 -18.44
C ARG A 6 9.74 -47.07 -19.16
N GLN A 7 9.21 -45.96 -19.69
CA GLN A 7 10.06 -44.89 -20.24
C GLN A 7 10.90 -44.30 -19.09
N LYS A 8 12.19 -44.56 -19.08
CA LYS A 8 13.16 -43.87 -18.25
C LYS A 8 13.30 -42.44 -18.76
N THR A 9 12.71 -41.49 -18.07
CA THR A 9 12.95 -40.04 -18.27
C THR A 9 14.41 -39.78 -17.96
N ALA A 10 15.24 -39.68 -18.99
CA ALA A 10 16.65 -39.26 -18.89
C ALA A 10 16.66 -37.81 -18.40
N VAL A 11 16.99 -37.60 -17.13
CA VAL A 11 17.29 -36.27 -16.60
C VAL A 11 18.57 -35.80 -17.32
N SER A 12 18.40 -34.95 -18.31
CA SER A 12 19.50 -34.30 -19.02
C SER A 12 20.28 -33.44 -18.03
N THR A 13 21.40 -33.90 -17.55
CA THR A 13 22.39 -33.11 -16.82
C THR A 13 23.07 -32.14 -17.78
N ALA A 14 22.37 -31.01 -18.04
CA ALA A 14 22.95 -29.92 -18.82
C ALA A 14 24.16 -29.36 -18.07
N LYS A 15 25.33 -29.42 -18.70
CA LYS A 15 26.59 -28.84 -18.18
C LYS A 15 26.36 -27.39 -17.77
N PRO A 16 26.89 -26.95 -16.62
CA PRO A 16 26.71 -25.55 -16.16
C PRO A 16 27.30 -24.61 -17.21
N VAL A 17 26.43 -23.85 -17.86
CA VAL A 17 26.84 -22.84 -18.85
C VAL A 17 27.52 -21.71 -18.09
N SER A 18 28.77 -21.39 -18.46
CA SER A 18 29.53 -20.27 -17.87
C SER A 18 28.72 -18.99 -17.83
N ILE A 19 28.77 -18.28 -16.69
CA ILE A 19 28.03 -17.03 -16.43
C ILE A 19 28.22 -16.02 -17.58
N GLY A 20 29.45 -15.90 -18.12
CA GLY A 20 29.73 -14.99 -19.24
C GLY A 20 28.99 -15.33 -20.54
N LYS A 21 28.81 -16.65 -20.84
CA LYS A 21 28.00 -17.06 -22.01
C LYS A 21 26.50 -16.81 -21.79
N ARG A 22 26.00 -16.93 -20.56
CA ARG A 22 24.62 -16.58 -20.21
C ARG A 22 24.40 -15.08 -20.34
N LEU A 23 25.31 -14.23 -19.85
CA LEU A 23 25.24 -12.78 -19.99
C LEU A 23 25.19 -12.35 -21.46
N LYS A 24 26.09 -12.85 -22.31
CA LYS A 24 26.08 -12.54 -23.74
C LYS A 24 24.79 -12.99 -24.46
N ARG A 25 24.26 -14.16 -24.09
CA ARG A 25 23.01 -14.68 -24.68
C ARG A 25 21.77 -13.85 -24.23
N SER A 26 21.82 -13.28 -23.05
CA SER A 26 20.71 -12.49 -22.47
C SER A 26 20.93 -10.97 -22.60
N GLY A 27 21.93 -10.53 -23.37
CA GLY A 27 22.25 -9.10 -23.52
C GLY A 27 21.08 -8.23 -23.95
N SER A 28 20.24 -8.73 -24.87
CA SER A 28 19.01 -8.04 -25.30
C SER A 28 18.02 -7.82 -24.13
N LEU A 29 17.92 -8.79 -23.20
CA LEU A 29 17.05 -8.65 -22.02
C LEU A 29 17.59 -7.59 -21.05
N TYR A 30 18.91 -7.54 -20.84
CA TYR A 30 19.52 -6.51 -20.00
C TYR A 30 19.35 -5.10 -20.60
N LEU A 31 19.46 -4.98 -21.94
CA LEU A 31 19.21 -3.73 -22.61
C LEU A 31 17.76 -3.25 -22.44
N LEU A 32 16.79 -4.17 -22.48
CA LEU A 32 15.37 -3.84 -22.20
C LEU A 32 15.12 -3.47 -20.74
N MET A 33 15.89 -4.03 -19.79
CA MET A 33 15.78 -3.68 -18.37
C MET A 33 16.49 -2.36 -18.03
N LEU A 34 17.43 -1.91 -18.85
CA LEU A 34 18.26 -0.75 -18.56
C LEU A 34 17.45 0.53 -18.30
N PRO A 35 16.42 0.91 -19.10
CA PRO A 35 15.61 2.09 -18.82
C PRO A 35 14.93 2.03 -17.43
N SER A 36 14.37 0.88 -17.07
CA SER A 36 13.73 0.68 -15.77
C SER A 36 14.74 0.77 -14.61
N LEU A 37 15.93 0.21 -14.79
CA LEU A 37 17.01 0.30 -13.80
C LEU A 37 17.51 1.73 -13.63
N VAL A 38 17.64 2.49 -14.72
CA VAL A 38 18.04 3.91 -14.67
C VAL A 38 16.99 4.73 -13.92
N ILE A 39 15.71 4.56 -14.23
CA ILE A 39 14.61 5.24 -13.53
C ILE A 39 14.62 4.87 -12.04
N MET A 40 14.74 3.60 -11.73
CA MET A 40 14.82 3.13 -10.34
C MET A 40 16.02 3.75 -9.61
N PHE A 41 17.19 3.80 -10.23
CA PHE A 41 18.38 4.40 -9.65
C PHE A 41 18.20 5.90 -9.40
N LEU A 42 17.71 6.64 -10.40
CA LEU A 42 17.50 8.08 -10.30
C LEU A 42 16.45 8.47 -9.25
N PHE A 43 15.31 7.74 -9.21
CA PHE A 43 14.17 8.14 -8.38
C PHE A 43 14.11 7.42 -7.03
N THR A 44 14.85 6.33 -6.85
CA THR A 44 14.86 5.59 -5.57
C THR A 44 16.20 5.76 -4.86
N TYR A 45 17.32 5.47 -5.51
CA TYR A 45 18.63 5.46 -4.83
C TYR A 45 19.21 6.85 -4.62
N ILE A 46 19.11 7.76 -5.60
CA ILE A 46 19.59 9.14 -5.42
C ILE A 46 18.88 9.87 -4.29
N PRO A 47 17.54 9.84 -4.17
CA PRO A 47 16.87 10.45 -3.02
C PRO A 47 17.23 9.84 -1.67
N MET A 48 17.64 8.57 -1.60
CA MET A 48 18.13 7.95 -0.36
C MET A 48 19.37 8.68 0.20
N TYR A 49 20.16 9.32 -0.63
CA TYR A 49 21.24 10.20 -0.16
C TYR A 49 20.71 11.33 0.72
N GLY A 50 19.48 11.78 0.49
CA GLY A 50 18.79 12.77 1.32
C GLY A 50 18.61 12.35 2.78
N VAL A 51 18.67 11.05 3.11
CA VAL A 51 18.64 10.56 4.50
C VAL A 51 19.80 11.14 5.31
N SER A 52 20.91 11.48 4.67
CA SER A 52 22.05 12.14 5.32
C SER A 52 21.69 13.50 5.96
N ILE A 53 20.61 14.16 5.51
CA ILE A 53 20.11 15.42 6.08
C ILE A 53 19.71 15.24 7.55
N ALA A 54 19.23 14.06 7.94
CA ALA A 54 18.85 13.78 9.32
C ALA A 54 20.01 13.90 10.33
N PHE A 55 21.25 13.84 9.85
CA PHE A 55 22.47 13.95 10.63
C PHE A 55 23.18 15.31 10.48
N LYS A 56 22.57 16.25 9.76
CA LYS A 56 23.16 17.55 9.45
C LYS A 56 22.26 18.69 9.90
N ASP A 57 22.86 19.82 10.29
CA ASP A 57 22.18 21.11 10.43
C ASP A 57 21.90 21.66 9.01
N PHE A 58 20.88 21.09 8.36
CA PHE A 58 20.61 21.36 6.95
C PHE A 58 20.14 22.81 6.72
N THR A 59 20.88 23.50 5.86
CA THR A 59 20.55 24.86 5.41
C THR A 59 20.34 24.82 3.89
N PRO A 60 19.15 25.18 3.38
CA PRO A 60 18.82 25.08 1.95
C PRO A 60 19.81 25.83 1.05
N SER A 61 20.37 26.97 1.52
CA SER A 61 21.36 27.78 0.78
C SER A 61 22.69 27.07 0.60
N GLN A 62 23.08 26.16 1.49
CA GLN A 62 24.36 25.44 1.45
C GLN A 62 24.21 24.03 0.85
N GLY A 63 22.99 23.58 0.71
CA GLY A 63 22.69 22.22 0.23
C GLY A 63 23.14 21.10 1.18
N ILE A 64 23.02 19.86 0.73
CA ILE A 64 23.35 18.68 1.55
C ILE A 64 24.85 18.60 1.84
N MET A 65 25.71 18.95 0.86
CA MET A 65 27.16 18.84 1.00
C MET A 65 27.75 19.94 1.90
N GLY A 66 27.24 21.15 1.79
CA GLY A 66 27.75 22.31 2.54
C GLY A 66 27.25 22.42 3.97
N SER A 67 26.20 21.70 4.33
CA SER A 67 25.61 21.74 5.67
C SER A 67 26.51 21.03 6.70
N SER A 68 26.66 21.63 7.89
CA SER A 68 27.48 21.11 8.99
C SER A 68 26.91 19.80 9.57
N TRP A 69 27.79 18.96 10.08
CA TRP A 69 27.42 17.69 10.70
C TRP A 69 26.88 17.90 12.11
N ALA A 70 25.64 17.52 12.37
CA ALA A 70 24.97 17.66 13.68
C ALA A 70 24.88 16.34 14.48
N GLY A 71 25.32 15.23 13.88
CA GLY A 71 25.25 13.91 14.53
C GLY A 71 23.81 13.50 14.86
N LEU A 72 23.57 13.05 16.08
CA LEU A 72 22.26 12.57 16.56
C LEU A 72 21.40 13.66 17.24
N LYS A 73 21.72 14.94 17.08
CA LYS A 73 21.02 16.07 17.69
C LYS A 73 19.50 16.02 17.42
N TYR A 74 19.13 15.90 16.16
CA TYR A 74 17.71 15.87 15.75
C TYR A 74 16.99 14.61 16.15
N PHE A 75 17.68 13.47 16.21
CA PHE A 75 17.09 12.23 16.75
C PHE A 75 16.74 12.37 18.23
N ARG A 76 17.66 12.92 19.05
CA ARG A 76 17.40 13.17 20.46
C ARG A 76 16.25 14.16 20.65
N GLN A 77 16.21 15.23 19.87
CA GLN A 77 15.13 16.19 19.89
C GLN A 77 13.78 15.55 19.54
N TYR A 78 13.74 14.70 18.51
CA TYR A 78 12.54 13.99 18.10
C TYR A 78 12.05 13.00 19.15
N PHE A 79 12.94 12.17 19.69
CA PHE A 79 12.55 11.18 20.72
C PHE A 79 12.07 11.84 22.03
N ASN A 80 12.54 13.02 22.35
CA ASN A 80 12.10 13.79 23.52
C ASN A 80 10.88 14.67 23.22
N SER A 81 10.41 14.72 21.98
CA SER A 81 9.24 15.52 21.60
C SER A 81 7.93 14.82 21.98
N TYR A 82 6.93 15.62 22.34
CA TYR A 82 5.56 15.14 22.55
C TYR A 82 5.01 14.42 21.29
N GLN A 83 5.42 14.88 20.13
CA GLN A 83 5.00 14.35 18.82
C GLN A 83 5.42 12.89 18.62
N PHE A 84 6.56 12.48 19.19
CA PHE A 84 7.06 11.10 19.06
C PHE A 84 6.05 10.07 19.53
N TRP A 85 5.58 10.22 20.77
CA TRP A 85 4.63 9.28 21.37
C TRP A 85 3.28 9.25 20.68
N ILE A 86 2.79 10.43 20.23
CA ILE A 86 1.56 10.52 19.45
C ILE A 86 1.71 9.76 18.14
N THR A 87 2.81 9.99 17.41
CA THR A 87 3.07 9.33 16.13
C THR A 87 3.17 7.81 16.28
N ILE A 88 3.94 7.33 17.26
CA ILE A 88 4.07 5.89 17.54
C ILE A 88 2.71 5.27 17.88
N LYS A 89 1.96 5.88 18.82
CA LYS A 89 0.64 5.38 19.22
C LYS A 89 -0.31 5.32 18.02
N ASN A 90 -0.39 6.40 17.24
CA ASN A 90 -1.29 6.46 16.08
C ASN A 90 -0.91 5.41 15.02
N THR A 91 0.38 5.27 14.74
CA THR A 91 0.87 4.27 13.79
C THR A 91 0.49 2.86 14.23
N LEU A 92 0.75 2.52 15.50
CA LEU A 92 0.44 1.19 16.02
C LEU A 92 -1.07 0.91 16.03
N VAL A 93 -1.87 1.89 16.49
CA VAL A 93 -3.34 1.75 16.54
C VAL A 93 -3.91 1.58 15.14
N ILE A 94 -3.54 2.44 14.19
CA ILE A 94 -4.05 2.37 12.81
C ILE A 94 -3.60 1.08 12.13
N SER A 95 -2.32 0.69 12.26
CA SER A 95 -1.79 -0.53 11.65
C SER A 95 -2.45 -1.79 12.21
N LEU A 96 -2.61 -1.87 13.53
CA LEU A 96 -3.25 -3.03 14.15
C LEU A 96 -4.73 -3.11 13.77
N TYR A 97 -5.43 -1.98 13.78
CA TYR A 97 -6.83 -1.90 13.38
C TYR A 97 -6.99 -2.26 11.89
N SER A 98 -6.12 -1.74 11.02
CA SER A 98 -6.09 -2.08 9.60
C SER A 98 -5.93 -3.60 9.41
N ILE A 99 -4.93 -4.23 10.01
CA ILE A 99 -4.70 -5.68 9.91
C ILE A 99 -5.93 -6.47 10.36
N VAL A 100 -6.55 -6.09 11.49
CA VAL A 100 -7.71 -6.80 12.04
C VAL A 100 -8.93 -6.72 11.12
N VAL A 101 -9.09 -5.61 10.40
CA VAL A 101 -10.22 -5.40 9.48
C VAL A 101 -9.90 -5.91 8.07
N THR A 102 -8.76 -5.50 7.50
CA THR A 102 -8.46 -5.80 6.09
C THR A 102 -8.01 -7.22 5.83
N PHE A 103 -7.53 -7.95 6.84
CA PHE A 103 -7.15 -9.35 6.67
C PHE A 103 -8.34 -10.32 6.67
N PRO A 104 -9.30 -10.28 7.63
CA PRO A 104 -10.42 -11.23 7.63
C PRO A 104 -11.47 -10.92 6.57
N LEU A 105 -11.66 -9.65 6.21
CA LEU A 105 -12.74 -9.22 5.32
C LEU A 105 -12.66 -9.86 3.93
N PRO A 106 -11.53 -9.83 3.20
CA PRO A 106 -11.40 -10.51 1.91
C PRO A 106 -11.59 -12.03 2.02
N ILE A 107 -11.15 -12.64 3.11
CA ILE A 107 -11.33 -14.08 3.35
C ILE A 107 -12.83 -14.40 3.47
N ALA A 108 -13.55 -13.63 4.28
CA ALA A 108 -14.99 -13.79 4.44
C ALA A 108 -15.73 -13.60 3.11
N LEU A 109 -15.40 -12.55 2.35
CA LEU A 109 -15.99 -12.29 1.03
C LEU A 109 -15.65 -13.41 0.03
N ALA A 110 -14.45 -13.95 0.03
CA ALA A 110 -14.05 -15.07 -0.83
C ALA A 110 -14.84 -16.34 -0.50
N LEU A 111 -15.01 -16.66 0.79
CA LEU A 111 -15.79 -17.79 1.25
C LEU A 111 -17.27 -17.63 0.88
N MET A 112 -17.85 -16.46 1.10
CA MET A 112 -19.23 -16.16 0.68
C MET A 112 -19.39 -16.31 -0.84
N CYS A 113 -18.46 -15.76 -1.61
CA CYS A 113 -18.46 -15.87 -3.06
C CYS A 113 -18.36 -17.35 -3.53
N ASN A 114 -17.58 -18.18 -2.82
CA ASN A 114 -17.44 -19.60 -3.17
C ASN A 114 -18.72 -20.40 -2.95
N GLN A 115 -19.54 -20.04 -1.95
CA GLN A 115 -20.79 -20.71 -1.63
C GLN A 115 -21.98 -20.29 -2.51
N MET A 116 -21.81 -19.23 -3.33
CA MET A 116 -22.88 -18.76 -4.21
C MET A 116 -23.15 -19.73 -5.36
N ALA A 117 -24.32 -20.37 -5.36
CA ALA A 117 -24.72 -21.34 -6.36
C ALA A 117 -25.07 -20.71 -7.72
N ARG A 118 -25.67 -19.51 -7.75
CA ARG A 118 -26.11 -18.84 -8.97
C ARG A 118 -24.95 -18.10 -9.62
N LYS A 119 -24.49 -18.56 -10.78
CA LYS A 119 -23.34 -17.97 -11.53
C LYS A 119 -23.53 -16.49 -11.82
N GLY A 120 -24.74 -16.04 -12.19
CA GLY A 120 -25.01 -14.62 -12.47
C GLY A 120 -24.85 -13.73 -11.24
N PHE A 121 -25.39 -14.15 -10.11
CA PHE A 121 -25.28 -13.42 -8.84
C PHE A 121 -23.82 -13.39 -8.35
N LYS A 122 -23.09 -14.50 -8.48
CA LYS A 122 -21.67 -14.59 -8.18
C LYS A 122 -20.85 -13.56 -8.99
N LYS A 123 -21.11 -13.49 -10.30
CA LYS A 123 -20.42 -12.53 -11.18
C LYS A 123 -20.75 -11.08 -10.79
N PHE A 124 -22.02 -10.77 -10.53
CA PHE A 124 -22.44 -9.45 -10.08
C PHE A 124 -21.74 -9.05 -8.77
N PHE A 125 -21.75 -9.95 -7.78
CA PHE A 125 -21.08 -9.74 -6.50
C PHE A 125 -19.59 -9.47 -6.66
N GLN A 126 -18.88 -10.27 -7.45
CA GLN A 126 -17.46 -10.09 -7.73
C GLN A 126 -17.17 -8.73 -8.39
N VAL A 127 -17.94 -8.35 -9.42
CA VAL A 127 -17.76 -7.06 -10.11
C VAL A 127 -18.01 -5.90 -9.14
N SER A 128 -19.05 -5.97 -8.31
CA SER A 128 -19.36 -4.93 -7.33
C SER A 128 -18.28 -4.79 -6.26
N THR A 129 -17.67 -5.91 -5.84
CA THR A 129 -16.58 -5.89 -4.84
C THR A 129 -15.27 -5.36 -5.42
N TYR A 130 -15.00 -5.58 -6.72
CA TYR A 130 -13.78 -5.07 -7.36
C TYR A 130 -13.90 -3.62 -7.84
N LEU A 131 -15.12 -3.11 -8.01
CA LEU A 131 -15.34 -1.77 -8.55
C LEU A 131 -14.62 -0.65 -7.78
N PRO A 132 -14.63 -0.63 -6.42
CA PRO A 132 -13.94 0.40 -5.65
C PRO A 132 -12.43 0.48 -5.93
N HIS A 133 -11.79 -0.64 -6.18
CA HIS A 133 -10.34 -0.72 -6.47
C HIS A 133 -9.91 0.11 -7.71
N PHE A 134 -10.81 0.34 -8.65
CA PHE A 134 -10.53 1.17 -9.84
C PHE A 134 -10.71 2.67 -9.59
N ILE A 135 -11.22 3.06 -8.42
CA ILE A 135 -11.37 4.46 -8.05
C ILE A 135 -10.03 4.95 -7.49
N SER A 136 -9.49 6.06 -8.01
CA SER A 136 -8.26 6.61 -7.44
C SER A 136 -8.46 7.05 -6.00
N THR A 137 -7.43 6.90 -5.16
CA THR A 137 -7.47 7.30 -3.74
C THR A 137 -7.88 8.77 -3.56
N VAL A 138 -7.46 9.67 -4.48
CA VAL A 138 -7.83 11.09 -4.42
C VAL A 138 -9.34 11.28 -4.60
N VAL A 139 -9.93 10.60 -5.58
CA VAL A 139 -11.39 10.64 -5.82
C VAL A 139 -12.14 10.02 -4.65
N MET A 140 -11.64 8.91 -4.11
CA MET A 140 -12.20 8.24 -2.94
C MET A 140 -12.23 9.19 -1.73
N CYS A 141 -11.13 9.87 -1.42
CA CYS A 141 -11.07 10.85 -0.34
C CYS A 141 -12.09 11.98 -0.57
N GLY A 142 -12.20 12.50 -1.78
CA GLY A 142 -13.20 13.53 -2.13
C GLY A 142 -14.64 13.05 -1.90
N MET A 143 -14.95 11.81 -2.28
CA MET A 143 -16.26 11.21 -2.05
C MET A 143 -16.56 11.05 -0.56
N ILE A 144 -15.61 10.61 0.24
CA ILE A 144 -15.77 10.43 1.68
C ILE A 144 -16.04 11.78 2.36
N ILE A 145 -15.26 12.81 2.03
CA ILE A 145 -15.45 14.16 2.56
C ILE A 145 -16.87 14.66 2.23
N LEU A 146 -17.32 14.44 0.98
CA LEU A 146 -18.67 14.85 0.56
C LEU A 146 -19.76 14.04 1.28
N PHE A 147 -19.63 12.73 1.40
CA PHE A 147 -20.63 11.85 2.00
C PHE A 147 -20.77 12.06 3.51
N LEU A 148 -19.64 12.30 4.20
CA LEU A 148 -19.59 12.53 5.65
C LEU A 148 -19.80 14.01 6.03
N SER A 149 -20.02 14.91 5.06
CA SER A 149 -20.32 16.31 5.35
C SER A 149 -21.62 16.44 6.16
N PRO A 150 -21.60 17.10 7.32
CA PRO A 150 -22.81 17.23 8.17
C PRO A 150 -23.93 18.03 7.51
N SER A 151 -23.60 18.97 6.62
CA SER A 151 -24.57 19.89 6.00
C SER A 151 -25.07 19.42 4.63
N GLN A 152 -24.21 18.81 3.82
CA GLN A 152 -24.53 18.48 2.43
C GLN A 152 -24.42 16.98 2.13
N GLY A 153 -23.88 16.18 3.07
CA GLY A 153 -23.62 14.76 2.88
C GLY A 153 -24.88 13.92 2.70
N ILE A 154 -24.78 12.93 1.81
CA ILE A 154 -25.88 11.97 1.59
C ILE A 154 -26.19 11.22 2.88
N ILE A 155 -25.15 10.83 3.64
CA ILE A 155 -25.31 10.13 4.93
C ILE A 155 -26.02 11.01 5.94
N ALA A 156 -25.66 12.29 6.04
CA ALA A 156 -26.34 13.23 6.92
C ALA A 156 -27.84 13.37 6.59
N LYS A 157 -28.17 13.45 5.30
CA LYS A 157 -29.55 13.50 4.83
C LYS A 157 -30.33 12.22 5.17
N LEU A 158 -29.75 11.07 4.94
CA LEU A 158 -30.38 9.78 5.28
C LEU A 158 -30.63 9.63 6.78
N LEU A 159 -29.65 10.02 7.61
CA LEU A 159 -29.80 9.96 9.06
C LEU A 159 -30.82 10.96 9.58
N SER A 160 -30.95 12.11 8.95
CA SER A 160 -31.96 13.12 9.34
C SER A 160 -33.41 12.63 9.18
N PHE A 161 -33.71 11.73 8.24
CA PHE A 161 -35.02 11.09 8.14
C PHE A 161 -35.37 10.22 9.35
N VAL A 162 -34.37 9.72 10.07
CA VAL A 162 -34.53 8.91 11.30
C VAL A 162 -34.38 9.80 12.56
N GLY A 163 -34.22 11.10 12.40
CA GLY A 163 -34.05 12.06 13.50
C GLY A 163 -32.63 12.07 14.11
N ILE A 164 -31.64 11.48 13.42
CA ILE A 164 -30.26 11.45 13.88
C ILE A 164 -29.46 12.54 13.16
N THR A 165 -28.79 13.40 13.93
CA THR A 165 -27.87 14.43 13.38
C THR A 165 -26.48 13.86 13.29
N LEU A 166 -25.87 13.90 12.10
CA LEU A 166 -24.50 13.46 11.88
C LEU A 166 -23.53 14.49 12.49
N PRO A 167 -22.69 14.12 13.46
CA PRO A 167 -21.65 15.02 13.97
C PRO A 167 -20.60 15.28 12.91
N ASN A 168 -19.79 16.32 13.09
CA ASN A 168 -18.66 16.59 12.19
C ASN A 168 -17.55 15.56 12.40
N LEU A 169 -17.67 14.39 11.77
CA LEU A 169 -16.73 13.27 11.89
C LEU A 169 -15.34 13.63 11.35
N MET A 170 -15.27 14.47 10.30
CA MET A 170 -14.00 14.89 9.71
C MET A 170 -13.22 15.85 10.61
N GLY A 171 -13.89 16.54 11.52
CA GLY A 171 -13.26 17.40 12.53
C GLY A 171 -12.87 16.67 13.82
N GLN A 172 -13.17 15.37 13.95
CA GLN A 172 -12.90 14.60 15.17
C GLN A 172 -11.68 13.69 14.99
N PRO A 173 -10.58 13.90 15.71
CA PRO A 173 -9.39 13.04 15.64
C PRO A 173 -9.67 11.56 15.96
N SER A 174 -10.66 11.31 16.85
CA SER A 174 -11.07 9.95 17.23
C SER A 174 -11.75 9.16 16.10
N ALA A 175 -12.41 9.84 15.16
CA ALA A 175 -13.08 9.22 14.03
C ALA A 175 -12.12 8.88 12.88
N PHE A 176 -10.95 9.53 12.84
CA PHE A 176 -10.00 9.40 11.73
C PHE A 176 -9.57 7.95 11.48
N SER A 177 -9.17 7.23 12.52
CA SER A 177 -8.68 5.84 12.39
C SER A 177 -9.75 4.92 11.79
N SER A 178 -11.01 5.09 12.22
CA SER A 178 -12.13 4.30 11.68
C SER A 178 -12.45 4.66 10.24
N ILE A 179 -12.52 5.96 9.91
CA ILE A 179 -12.77 6.40 8.54
C ILE A 179 -11.68 5.87 7.60
N TYR A 180 -10.41 5.99 8.01
CA TYR A 180 -9.26 5.53 7.24
C TYR A 180 -9.32 4.03 6.98
N VAL A 181 -9.43 3.22 8.04
CA VAL A 181 -9.39 1.75 7.95
C VAL A 181 -10.57 1.19 7.16
N TRP A 182 -11.79 1.71 7.38
CA TRP A 182 -12.96 1.25 6.62
C TRP A 182 -12.92 1.68 5.16
N THR A 183 -12.31 2.82 4.86
CA THR A 183 -12.08 3.26 3.48
C THR A 183 -11.08 2.34 2.77
N GLU A 184 -9.98 2.02 3.43
CA GLU A 184 -8.97 1.09 2.94
C GLU A 184 -9.57 -0.32 2.72
N ALA A 185 -10.39 -0.78 3.67
CA ALA A 185 -11.04 -2.08 3.59
C ALA A 185 -12.08 -2.18 2.45
N TRP A 186 -12.65 -1.05 2.05
CA TRP A 186 -13.60 -1.00 0.94
C TRP A 186 -12.92 -0.87 -0.42
N GLN A 187 -11.71 -0.31 -0.52
CA GLN A 187 -10.93 -0.14 -1.75
C GLN A 187 -10.11 -1.40 -2.11
#